data_12d1380182983508f9cce36b73c4d36f
#
_entry.id   12d1380182983508f9cce36b73c4d36f
#
_cell.length_a   1.000
_cell.length_b   1.000
_cell.length_c   1.000
_cell.angle_alpha   90.00
_cell.angle_beta   90.00
_cell.angle_gamma   90.00
#
_symmetry.space_group_name_H-M   'P 1'
#
loop_
_entity.id
_entity.type
_entity.pdbx_description
1 polymer ?
#
loop_
_entity_poly.entity_id
_entity_poly.type
_entity_poly.pdbx_seq_one_letter_code
_entity_poly.pdbx_strand_id
1 'polypeptide(L)'
;MAQISKYKRVVLKLSGEALAGEKGFGINPVIIKSVAEQVAEVAKMDCEIAVIVGGGNIWRGKTGSDLGMDRGTADYMGMLATVMNALALQDSLEQLDCDTRVLTSIEMKQVAEPYIRRRAIRHLDCLLYTS
;
A
#
# COMPACT_ATOMS: atom_id res chain seq x y z
N MET A 1 1.61 -29.95 -1.38
CA MET A 1 1.12 -29.59 -0.04
C MET A 1 1.03 -28.07 0.10
N ALA A 2 -0.05 -27.59 0.66
CA ALA A 2 -0.17 -26.16 0.95
C ALA A 2 0.88 -25.78 2.00
N GLN A 3 1.65 -24.72 1.73
CA GLN A 3 2.55 -24.16 2.71
C GLN A 3 1.74 -23.41 3.77
N ILE A 4 2.11 -23.57 5.02
CA ILE A 4 1.48 -22.89 6.15
C ILE A 4 2.46 -21.85 6.66
N SER A 5 1.97 -20.61 6.80
CA SER A 5 2.79 -19.53 7.34
C SER A 5 3.12 -19.78 8.81
N LYS A 6 4.35 -19.44 9.21
CA LYS A 6 4.75 -19.42 10.60
C LYS A 6 3.97 -18.37 11.39
N TYR A 7 3.55 -17.29 10.74
CA TYR A 7 2.84 -16.20 11.36
C TYR A 7 1.41 -16.15 10.83
N LYS A 8 0.44 -15.90 11.72
CA LYS A 8 -0.97 -15.78 11.34
C LYS A 8 -1.34 -14.39 10.83
N ARG A 9 -0.64 -13.38 11.30
CA ARG A 9 -0.90 -11.99 10.95
C ARG A 9 0.41 -11.22 10.88
N VAL A 10 0.64 -10.52 9.79
CA VAL A 10 1.87 -9.75 9.58
C VAL A 10 1.56 -8.35 9.08
N VAL A 11 2.43 -7.41 9.40
CA VAL A 11 2.43 -6.07 8.81
C VAL A 11 3.68 -5.97 7.94
N LEU A 12 3.45 -5.72 6.66
CA LEU A 12 4.52 -5.53 5.69
C LEU A 12 4.63 -4.03 5.40
N LYS A 13 5.81 -3.48 5.63
CA LYS A 13 6.06 -2.08 5.30
C LYS A 13 6.88 -2.00 4.01
N LEU A 14 6.32 -1.34 3.00
CA LEU A 14 6.96 -1.15 1.70
C LEU A 14 7.36 0.31 1.52
N SER A 15 8.62 0.54 1.14
CA SER A 15 9.04 1.85 0.70
C SER A 15 8.39 2.16 -0.65
N GLY A 16 7.87 3.38 -0.83
CA GLY A 16 7.38 3.80 -2.14
C GLY A 16 8.45 3.70 -3.22
N GLU A 17 9.69 3.95 -2.84
CA GLU A 17 10.84 3.87 -3.77
C GLU A 17 11.01 2.46 -4.36
N ALA A 18 10.65 1.42 -3.61
CA ALA A 18 10.71 0.07 -4.10
C ALA A 18 9.78 -0.18 -5.30
N LEU A 19 8.75 0.65 -5.48
CA LEU A 19 7.80 0.52 -6.60
C LEU A 19 8.27 1.24 -7.87
N ALA A 20 9.30 2.07 -7.77
CA ALA A 20 9.78 2.88 -8.89
C ALA A 20 10.72 2.14 -9.84
N GLY A 21 11.46 1.18 -9.33
CA GLY A 21 12.49 0.50 -10.10
C GLY A 21 13.68 1.41 -10.41
N GLU A 22 14.38 1.12 -11.49
CA GLU A 22 15.61 1.82 -11.86
C GLU A 22 15.41 3.29 -12.18
N LYS A 23 14.24 3.68 -12.66
CA LYS A 23 13.96 5.08 -12.99
C LYS A 23 13.89 5.98 -11.76
N GLY A 24 13.71 5.41 -10.58
CA GLY A 24 13.64 6.16 -9.33
C GLY A 24 12.40 7.01 -9.15
N PHE A 25 11.44 6.97 -10.08
CA PHE A 25 10.22 7.77 -10.05
C PHE A 25 9.04 6.97 -10.59
N GLY A 26 7.87 7.22 -10.02
CA GLY A 26 6.62 6.63 -10.47
C GLY A 26 6.44 5.19 -10.02
N ILE A 27 5.52 4.51 -10.66
CA ILE A 27 5.19 3.11 -10.38
C ILE A 27 5.60 2.26 -11.58
N ASN A 28 6.51 1.33 -11.35
CA ASN A 28 6.94 0.40 -12.41
C ASN A 28 5.94 -0.76 -12.49
N PRO A 29 5.28 -0.97 -13.65
CA PRO A 29 4.25 -2.00 -13.78
C PRO A 29 4.75 -3.42 -13.49
N VAL A 30 5.99 -3.73 -13.86
CA VAL A 30 6.57 -5.06 -13.62
C VAL A 30 6.81 -5.28 -12.14
N ILE A 31 7.32 -4.26 -11.45
CA ILE A 31 7.64 -4.37 -10.02
C ILE A 31 6.37 -4.46 -9.19
N ILE A 32 5.36 -3.63 -9.44
CA ILE A 32 4.13 -3.69 -8.65
C ILE A 32 3.41 -5.02 -8.83
N LYS A 33 3.45 -5.56 -10.03
CA LYS A 33 2.91 -6.90 -10.30
C LYS A 33 3.66 -7.97 -9.51
N SER A 34 4.99 -7.90 -9.49
CA SER A 34 5.82 -8.82 -8.73
C SER A 34 5.53 -8.75 -7.23
N VAL A 35 5.40 -7.54 -6.68
CA VAL A 35 5.05 -7.34 -5.28
C VAL A 35 3.68 -7.93 -4.98
N ALA A 36 2.70 -7.67 -5.84
CA ALA A 36 1.36 -8.21 -5.67
C ALA A 36 1.35 -9.74 -5.69
N GLU A 37 2.11 -10.35 -6.60
CA GLU A 37 2.24 -11.81 -6.68
C GLU A 37 2.81 -12.40 -5.39
N GLN A 38 3.83 -11.77 -4.83
CA GLN A 38 4.43 -12.21 -3.57
C GLN A 38 3.47 -12.08 -2.38
N VAL A 39 2.74 -10.97 -2.30
CA VAL A 39 1.75 -10.76 -1.25
C VAL A 39 0.61 -11.78 -1.38
N ALA A 40 0.11 -11.99 -2.58
CA ALA A 40 -0.96 -12.96 -2.83
C ALA A 40 -0.52 -14.39 -2.47
N GLU A 41 0.72 -14.75 -2.74
CA GLU A 41 1.29 -16.05 -2.40
C GLU A 41 1.30 -16.26 -0.88
N VAL A 42 1.74 -15.26 -0.11
CA VAL A 42 1.73 -15.33 1.35
C VAL A 42 0.29 -15.40 1.88
N ALA A 43 -0.63 -14.68 1.27
CA ALA A 43 -2.04 -14.72 1.65
C ALA A 43 -2.65 -16.12 1.53
N LYS A 44 -2.23 -16.89 0.52
CA LYS A 44 -2.69 -18.27 0.32
C LYS A 44 -2.20 -19.23 1.39
N MET A 45 -1.26 -18.81 2.23
CA MET A 45 -0.76 -19.59 3.37
C MET A 45 -1.59 -19.36 4.64
N ASP A 46 -2.82 -18.87 4.52
CA ASP A 46 -3.67 -18.49 5.64
C ASP A 46 -3.03 -17.41 6.55
N CYS A 47 -2.27 -16.51 5.95
CA CYS A 47 -1.66 -15.39 6.64
C CYS A 47 -2.43 -14.10 6.35
N GLU A 48 -2.90 -13.44 7.40
CA GLU A 48 -3.52 -12.13 7.29
C GLU A 48 -2.44 -11.07 7.11
N ILE A 49 -2.59 -10.20 6.10
CA ILE A 49 -1.55 -9.23 5.76
C ILE A 49 -2.11 -7.82 5.76
N ALA A 50 -1.46 -6.94 6.52
CA ALA A 50 -1.64 -5.50 6.40
C ALA A 50 -0.39 -4.94 5.72
N VAL A 51 -0.58 -4.13 4.69
CA VAL A 51 0.53 -3.51 3.95
C VAL A 51 0.50 -2.01 4.19
N ILE A 52 1.63 -1.47 4.62
CA ILE A 52 1.83 -0.03 4.75
C ILE A 52 2.80 0.39 3.66
N VAL A 53 2.38 1.30 2.80
CA VAL A 53 3.18 1.73 1.66
C VAL A 53 3.50 3.22 1.75
N GLY A 54 4.75 3.58 1.49
CA GLY A 54 5.19 4.97 1.41
C GLY A 54 4.91 5.59 0.04
N GLY A 55 5.24 6.87 -0.12
CA GLY A 55 4.99 7.64 -1.34
C GLY A 55 6.23 8.25 -1.98
N GLY A 56 7.42 7.90 -1.53
CA GLY A 56 8.67 8.53 -1.96
C GLY A 56 9.04 8.36 -3.44
N ASN A 57 8.39 7.46 -4.14
CA ASN A 57 8.54 7.28 -5.59
C ASN A 57 7.78 8.35 -6.40
N ILE A 58 6.81 9.01 -5.79
CA ILE A 58 5.96 10.00 -6.45
C ILE A 58 6.30 11.40 -5.94
N TRP A 59 6.43 11.56 -4.62
CA TRP A 59 6.66 12.85 -4.01
C TRP A 59 7.51 12.73 -2.75
N ARG A 60 8.44 13.68 -2.58
CA ARG A 60 9.26 13.81 -1.37
C ARG A 60 9.12 15.21 -0.81
N GLY A 61 8.91 15.31 0.50
CA GLY A 61 8.80 16.59 1.20
C GLY A 61 10.04 17.48 1.00
N LYS A 62 11.24 16.88 0.90
CA LYS A 62 12.47 17.62 0.61
C LYS A 62 12.39 18.35 -0.73
N THR A 63 11.85 17.72 -1.77
CA THR A 63 11.65 18.36 -3.07
C THR A 63 10.73 19.56 -2.94
N GLY A 64 9.66 19.46 -2.17
CA GLY A 64 8.77 20.56 -1.90
C GLY A 64 9.48 21.73 -1.20
N SER A 65 10.30 21.42 -0.18
CA SER A 65 11.13 22.41 0.52
C SER A 65 12.08 23.11 -0.45
N ASP A 66 12.74 22.36 -1.32
CA ASP A 66 13.69 22.92 -2.30
C ASP A 66 12.99 23.85 -3.31
N LEU A 67 11.68 23.62 -3.56
CA LEU A 67 10.87 24.48 -4.41
C LEU A 67 10.26 25.69 -3.67
N GLY A 68 10.57 25.85 -2.39
CA GLY A 68 9.99 26.92 -1.56
C GLY A 68 8.54 26.70 -1.20
N MET A 69 8.06 25.46 -1.30
CA MET A 69 6.68 25.12 -1.01
C MET A 69 6.42 25.09 0.50
N ASP A 70 5.21 25.45 0.90
CA ASP A 70 4.76 25.29 2.28
C ASP A 70 4.87 23.84 2.71
N ARG A 71 5.45 23.61 3.89
CA ARG A 71 5.70 22.25 4.38
C ARG A 71 4.41 21.45 4.57
N GLY A 72 3.36 22.07 5.10
CA GLY A 72 2.09 21.42 5.29
C GLY A 72 1.50 20.92 3.97
N THR A 73 1.59 21.75 2.93
CA THR A 73 1.13 21.37 1.59
C THR A 73 1.96 20.23 1.03
N ALA A 74 3.28 20.30 1.17
CA ALA A 74 4.18 19.24 0.71
C ALA A 74 3.91 17.91 1.43
N ASP A 75 3.62 17.96 2.72
CA ASP A 75 3.29 16.77 3.50
C ASP A 75 1.97 16.14 3.04
N TYR A 76 0.95 16.96 2.75
CA TYR A 76 -0.30 16.45 2.17
C TYR A 76 -0.09 15.79 0.81
N MET A 77 0.77 16.35 -0.02
CA MET A 77 1.12 15.75 -1.30
C MET A 77 1.75 14.37 -1.10
N GLY A 78 2.64 14.26 -0.11
CA GLY A 78 3.23 12.96 0.26
C GLY A 78 2.18 11.94 0.71
N MET A 79 1.22 12.37 1.51
CA MET A 79 0.13 11.50 1.96
C MET A 79 -0.75 11.05 0.78
N LEU A 80 -1.06 11.94 -0.16
CA LEU A 80 -1.80 11.58 -1.37
C LEU A 80 -1.00 10.61 -2.23
N ALA A 81 0.31 10.74 -2.29
CA ALA A 81 1.18 9.82 -3.01
C ALA A 81 1.10 8.40 -2.42
N THR A 82 1.01 8.27 -1.10
CA THR A 82 0.83 6.96 -0.47
C THR A 82 -0.49 6.31 -0.89
N VAL A 83 -1.55 7.10 -1.01
CA VAL A 83 -2.85 6.59 -1.46
C VAL A 83 -2.78 6.11 -2.90
N MET A 84 -2.08 6.83 -3.77
CA MET A 84 -1.89 6.39 -5.16
C MET A 84 -1.21 5.03 -5.23
N ASN A 85 -0.14 4.83 -4.47
CA ASN A 85 0.55 3.55 -4.42
C ASN A 85 -0.35 2.43 -3.86
N ALA A 86 -1.12 2.74 -2.82
CA ALA A 86 -2.03 1.77 -2.22
C ALA A 86 -3.12 1.33 -3.22
N LEU A 87 -3.68 2.26 -3.98
CA LEU A 87 -4.68 1.95 -5.01
C LEU A 87 -4.08 1.10 -6.14
N ALA A 88 -2.87 1.41 -6.56
CA ALA A 88 -2.19 0.63 -7.58
C ALA A 88 -1.91 -0.80 -7.11
N LEU A 89 -1.50 -0.96 -5.86
CA LEU A 89 -1.29 -2.28 -5.27
C LEU A 89 -2.61 -3.03 -5.12
N GLN A 90 -3.67 -2.35 -4.67
CA GLN A 90 -5.00 -2.95 -4.57
C GLN A 90 -5.46 -3.50 -5.93
N ASP A 91 -5.33 -2.71 -6.98
CA ASP A 91 -5.74 -3.14 -8.32
C ASP A 91 -4.96 -4.38 -8.76
N SER A 92 -3.64 -4.38 -8.54
CA SER A 92 -2.79 -5.53 -8.90
C SER A 92 -3.15 -6.78 -8.10
N LEU A 93 -3.48 -6.64 -6.82
CA LEU A 93 -3.90 -7.76 -5.97
C LEU A 93 -5.26 -8.29 -6.38
N GLU A 94 -6.21 -7.43 -6.69
CA GLU A 94 -7.54 -7.85 -7.13
C GLU A 94 -7.50 -8.57 -8.47
N GLN A 95 -6.57 -8.22 -9.35
CA GLN A 95 -6.33 -8.98 -10.58
C GLN A 95 -5.85 -10.42 -10.31
N LEU A 96 -5.33 -10.68 -9.12
CA LEU A 96 -4.90 -12.00 -8.68
C LEU A 96 -5.95 -12.68 -7.78
N ASP A 97 -7.19 -12.23 -7.81
CA ASP A 97 -8.29 -12.72 -6.98
C ASP A 97 -8.01 -12.58 -5.48
N CYS A 98 -7.29 -11.54 -5.11
CA CYS A 98 -6.93 -11.26 -3.73
C CYS A 98 -7.72 -10.03 -3.26
N ASP A 99 -8.76 -10.24 -2.47
CA ASP A 99 -9.62 -9.15 -1.99
C ASP A 99 -8.82 -8.19 -1.11
N THR A 100 -8.94 -6.91 -1.40
CA THR A 100 -8.14 -5.87 -0.76
C THR A 100 -9.01 -4.69 -0.34
N ARG A 101 -8.66 -4.08 0.79
CA ARG A 101 -9.27 -2.82 1.25
C ARG A 101 -8.17 -1.80 1.49
N VAL A 102 -8.34 -0.61 0.95
CA VAL A 102 -7.42 0.51 1.17
C VAL A 102 -8.02 1.42 2.23
N LEU A 103 -7.23 1.71 3.26
CA LEU A 103 -7.60 2.62 4.33
C LEU A 103 -6.62 3.79 4.36
N THR A 104 -7.14 4.99 4.61
CA THR A 104 -6.33 6.21 4.65
C THR A 104 -6.75 7.12 5.79
N SER A 105 -5.81 7.90 6.32
CA SER A 105 -6.10 8.89 7.35
C SER A 105 -6.72 10.18 6.78
N ILE A 106 -6.55 10.43 5.47
CA ILE A 106 -7.20 11.55 4.79
C ILE A 106 -8.56 11.08 4.29
N GLU A 107 -9.61 11.83 4.61
CA GLU A 107 -10.95 11.47 4.20
C GLU A 107 -11.13 11.62 2.69
N MET A 108 -11.33 10.51 2.00
CA MET A 108 -11.58 10.44 0.56
C MET A 108 -12.41 9.20 0.23
N LYS A 109 -13.62 9.15 0.75
CA LYS A 109 -14.48 7.97 0.77
C LYS A 109 -14.77 7.35 -0.60
N GLN A 110 -14.63 8.11 -1.69
CA GLN A 110 -14.86 7.61 -3.03
C GLN A 110 -13.78 6.61 -3.48
N VAL A 111 -12.58 6.67 -2.91
CA VAL A 111 -11.45 5.86 -3.37
C VAL A 111 -10.85 4.97 -2.27
N ALA A 112 -10.99 5.35 -1.01
CA ALA A 112 -10.43 4.60 0.10
C ALA A 112 -11.27 4.77 1.35
N GLU A 113 -11.27 3.76 2.23
CA GLU A 113 -11.99 3.83 3.49
C GLU A 113 -11.23 4.68 4.50
N PRO A 114 -11.93 5.42 5.38
CA PRO A 114 -11.27 6.07 6.50
C PRO A 114 -10.59 5.03 7.39
N TYR A 115 -9.37 5.33 7.85
CA TYR A 115 -8.71 4.42 8.78
C TYR A 115 -9.41 4.44 10.12
N ILE A 116 -10.01 3.31 10.48
CA ILE A 116 -10.61 3.05 11.77
C ILE A 116 -10.06 1.71 12.23
N ARG A 117 -9.39 1.69 13.37
CA ARG A 117 -8.69 0.49 13.85
C ARG A 117 -9.58 -0.75 13.87
N ARG A 118 -10.79 -0.64 14.39
CA ARG A 118 -11.71 -1.78 14.48
C ARG A 118 -12.09 -2.31 13.10
N ARG A 119 -12.25 -1.41 12.14
CA ARG A 119 -12.58 -1.79 10.76
C ARG A 119 -11.40 -2.50 10.10
N ALA A 120 -10.18 -2.01 10.33
CA ALA A 120 -8.98 -2.65 9.82
C ALA A 120 -8.82 -4.08 10.36
N ILE A 121 -9.04 -4.25 11.66
CA ILE A 121 -8.99 -5.57 12.30
C ILE A 121 -10.07 -6.49 11.72
N ARG A 122 -11.28 -5.97 11.51
CA ARG A 122 -12.37 -6.75 10.92
C ARG A 122 -12.03 -7.23 9.51
N HIS A 123 -11.42 -6.37 8.69
CA HIS A 123 -10.98 -6.76 7.35
C HIS A 123 -9.94 -7.87 7.41
N LEU A 124 -8.99 -7.78 8.33
CA LEU A 124 -7.99 -8.83 8.52
C LEU A 124 -8.64 -10.14 8.95
N ASP A 125 -9.60 -10.10 9.88
CA ASP A 125 -10.31 -11.29 10.33
C ASP A 125 -11.09 -11.96 9.19
N CYS A 126 -11.53 -11.20 8.19
CA CYS A 126 -12.21 -11.71 7.00
C CYS A 126 -11.23 -12.06 5.87
N LEU A 127 -9.92 -12.09 6.14
CA LEU A 127 -8.84 -12.32 5.17
C LEU A 127 -8.82 -11.26 4.05
N LEU A 128 -9.25 -10.05 4.36
CA LEU A 128 -9.11 -8.89 3.49
C LEU A 128 -7.82 -8.15 3.83
N TYR A 129 -7.20 -7.52 2.86
CA TYR A 129 -5.90 -6.88 3.04
C TYR A 129 -6.05 -5.37 3.11
N THR A 130 -5.26 -4.72 3.97
CA THR A 130 -5.32 -3.28 4.20
C THR A 130 -3.98 -2.62 3.93
N SER A 131 -4.02 -1.37 3.60
CA SER A 131 -2.83 -0.56 3.32
C SER A 131 -2.95 0.80 3.99
#